data_5229bbcad27a21a93d3b59ee8672069b
#
_entry.id   5229bbcad27a21a93d3b59ee8672069b
#
_cell.length_a   1.000
_cell.length_b   1.000
_cell.length_c   1.000
_cell.angle_alpha   90.00
_cell.angle_beta   90.00
_cell.angle_gamma   90.00
#
_symmetry.space_group_name_H-M   'P 1'
#
loop_
_entity.id
_entity.type
_entity.pdbx_description
1 polymer ?
#
loop_
_entity_poly.entity_id
_entity_poly.type
_entity_poly.pdbx_seq_one_letter_code
_entity_poly.pdbx_strand_id
1 'polypeptide(L)'
;MTLDKLDFQTDYLSLDSEFYDMTEPTPLDDAYLISFNPHAAKLIDLESSSGDDPRFVDLLNGTFRPEGVRPFSMCYAGHQFGHYAPRLGDGRAINLGSINGWHLQTKGGGETLYARMSDGRAAIPSSIREYLMSEAMHHLGIPTTRALGVIGSQTKILRNDIEKAAIVMRMSPSWVRFGTFEYFYYTKQHDKLEALTDYAIVESYPHLKDDEDRYFKFFSEVVERTAKLIAQWQSIGFCHGVMNTDNMSIAGLTIDYGPFSMLDDFDFGFVCNKTDKAGRYSYGEQPNISYWNLTMFSKALSPLIDQNRMQKKLDDYGSFLYPNAYIDVMRKKLGLEMKLDEDAELITELVGALQDAYVDYTNFFRTLSRYDGERMPLYDIAMNPVAIHNWL
;
A
#
# COMPACT_ATOMS: atom_id res chain seq x y z
N MET A 1 12.22 -24.41 -1.66
CA MET A 1 11.77 -25.26 -2.77
C MET A 1 12.21 -24.68 -4.10
N THR A 2 12.22 -25.46 -5.18
CA THR A 2 12.49 -25.00 -6.55
C THR A 2 11.20 -24.52 -7.22
N LEU A 3 11.32 -23.81 -8.35
CA LEU A 3 10.18 -23.26 -9.12
C LEU A 3 9.13 -24.32 -9.49
N ASP A 4 9.54 -25.55 -9.79
CA ASP A 4 8.62 -26.66 -10.13
C ASP A 4 7.77 -27.17 -8.97
N LYS A 5 8.17 -26.83 -7.74
CA LYS A 5 7.51 -27.31 -6.50
C LYS A 5 6.67 -26.22 -5.84
N LEU A 6 6.49 -25.06 -6.49
CA LEU A 6 5.61 -24.03 -6.00
C LEU A 6 4.16 -24.56 -6.03
N ASP A 7 3.52 -24.60 -4.86
CA ASP A 7 2.14 -25.08 -4.69
C ASP A 7 1.20 -23.88 -4.53
N PHE A 8 0.58 -23.50 -5.64
CA PHE A 8 -0.31 -22.34 -5.70
C PHE A 8 -1.72 -22.70 -5.25
N GLN A 9 -2.22 -21.95 -4.25
CA GLN A 9 -3.60 -21.96 -3.81
C GLN A 9 -4.38 -20.83 -4.49
N THR A 10 -5.64 -21.06 -4.83
CA THR A 10 -6.48 -20.08 -5.54
C THR A 10 -7.82 -19.88 -4.83
N ASP A 11 -7.77 -19.66 -3.51
CA ASP A 11 -8.96 -19.56 -2.65
C ASP A 11 -9.90 -18.43 -3.08
N TYR A 12 -9.36 -17.32 -3.63
CA TYR A 12 -10.19 -16.23 -4.16
C TYR A 12 -11.11 -16.69 -5.29
N LEU A 13 -10.72 -17.70 -6.08
CA LEU A 13 -11.52 -18.26 -7.17
C LEU A 13 -12.67 -19.17 -6.66
N SER A 14 -12.80 -19.38 -5.35
CA SER A 14 -13.97 -20.01 -4.75
C SER A 14 -15.16 -19.04 -4.63
N LEU A 15 -14.91 -17.74 -4.73
CA LEU A 15 -15.95 -16.72 -4.85
C LEU A 15 -16.62 -16.78 -6.22
N ASP A 16 -17.77 -16.13 -6.36
CA ASP A 16 -18.50 -16.03 -7.62
C ASP A 16 -17.67 -15.37 -8.73
N SER A 17 -17.99 -15.70 -9.99
CA SER A 17 -17.27 -15.21 -11.17
C SER A 17 -17.30 -13.67 -11.34
N GLU A 18 -18.22 -12.97 -10.66
CA GLU A 18 -18.26 -11.51 -10.67
C GLU A 18 -17.13 -10.83 -9.87
N PHE A 19 -16.41 -11.59 -9.03
CA PHE A 19 -15.28 -11.07 -8.27
C PHE A 19 -14.01 -10.95 -9.11
N TYR A 20 -13.92 -11.68 -10.22
CA TYR A 20 -12.71 -11.76 -11.03
C TYR A 20 -13.01 -12.04 -12.49
N ASP A 21 -11.99 -11.89 -13.32
CA ASP A 21 -11.98 -12.35 -14.70
C ASP A 21 -10.74 -13.24 -14.90
N MET A 22 -10.91 -14.40 -15.55
CA MET A 22 -9.80 -15.26 -15.91
C MET A 22 -8.98 -14.59 -17.01
N THR A 23 -7.73 -14.29 -16.71
CA THR A 23 -6.91 -13.42 -17.54
C THR A 23 -5.57 -14.07 -17.88
N GLU A 24 -5.33 -14.36 -19.14
CA GLU A 24 -4.03 -14.87 -19.59
C GLU A 24 -3.00 -13.74 -19.69
N PRO A 25 -1.77 -13.93 -19.16
CA PRO A 25 -0.68 -12.99 -19.38
C PRO A 25 -0.33 -12.86 -20.87
N THR A 26 0.03 -11.66 -21.27
CA THR A 26 0.62 -11.40 -22.59
C THR A 26 2.13 -11.21 -22.41
N PRO A 27 2.98 -12.16 -22.87
CA PRO A 27 4.41 -12.07 -22.69
C PRO A 27 5.05 -10.81 -23.28
N LEU A 28 6.18 -10.42 -22.75
CA LEU A 28 7.05 -9.39 -23.27
C LEU A 28 8.12 -10.02 -24.17
N ASP A 29 8.56 -9.29 -25.21
CA ASP A 29 9.64 -9.73 -26.11
C ASP A 29 11.01 -9.57 -25.43
N ASP A 30 11.89 -10.56 -25.64
CA ASP A 30 13.27 -10.54 -25.13
C ASP A 30 13.35 -10.15 -23.64
N ALA A 31 12.52 -10.80 -22.81
CA ALA A 31 12.47 -10.55 -21.38
C ALA A 31 13.78 -10.96 -20.70
N TYR A 32 14.24 -10.13 -19.75
CA TYR A 32 15.44 -10.37 -18.96
C TYR A 32 15.25 -9.98 -17.50
N LEU A 33 15.97 -10.65 -16.61
CA LEU A 33 15.95 -10.34 -15.18
C LEU A 33 16.62 -8.98 -14.89
N ILE A 34 15.93 -8.09 -14.21
CA ILE A 34 16.51 -6.86 -13.63
C ILE A 34 16.93 -7.14 -12.19
N SER A 35 16.06 -7.75 -11.40
CA SER A 35 16.35 -8.04 -9.99
C SER A 35 15.50 -9.20 -9.48
N PHE A 36 16.08 -10.01 -8.60
CA PHE A 36 15.45 -11.04 -7.80
C PHE A 36 15.65 -10.72 -6.32
N ASN A 37 14.62 -10.94 -5.49
CA ASN A 37 14.66 -10.66 -4.06
C ASN A 37 14.71 -11.97 -3.25
N PRO A 38 15.88 -12.40 -2.76
CA PRO A 38 16.01 -13.63 -2.00
C PRO A 38 15.34 -13.54 -0.61
N HIS A 39 15.12 -12.34 -0.08
CA HIS A 39 14.42 -12.17 1.20
C HIS A 39 12.91 -12.35 1.04
N ALA A 40 12.32 -11.84 -0.04
CA ALA A 40 10.92 -12.07 -0.36
C ALA A 40 10.68 -13.54 -0.76
N ALA A 41 11.60 -14.16 -1.47
CA ALA A 41 11.53 -15.57 -1.87
C ALA A 41 11.40 -16.53 -0.66
N LYS A 42 12.05 -16.22 0.46
CA LYS A 42 11.93 -17.00 1.69
C LYS A 42 10.52 -17.06 2.27
N LEU A 43 9.69 -16.05 2.02
CA LEU A 43 8.31 -16.02 2.52
C LEU A 43 7.42 -17.10 1.88
N ILE A 44 7.83 -17.57 0.71
CA ILE A 44 7.17 -18.65 -0.04
C ILE A 44 8.05 -19.89 -0.15
N ASP A 45 9.05 -20.02 0.73
CA ASP A 45 10.03 -21.12 0.76
C ASP A 45 10.78 -21.34 -0.56
N LEU A 46 10.85 -20.32 -1.44
CA LEU A 46 11.59 -20.40 -2.69
C LEU A 46 13.09 -20.20 -2.44
N GLU A 47 13.90 -21.09 -3.04
CA GLU A 47 15.35 -21.04 -2.90
C GLU A 47 15.95 -19.79 -3.52
N SER A 48 16.98 -19.23 -2.87
CA SER A 48 17.67 -18.02 -3.35
C SER A 48 18.33 -18.22 -4.73
N SER A 49 18.71 -19.46 -5.06
CA SER A 49 19.25 -19.85 -6.37
C SER A 49 18.24 -19.80 -7.51
N SER A 50 16.94 -19.69 -7.19
CA SER A 50 15.89 -19.57 -8.21
C SER A 50 16.00 -18.30 -9.05
N GLY A 51 16.70 -17.27 -8.53
CA GLY A 51 17.03 -16.07 -9.32
C GLY A 51 17.99 -16.32 -10.49
N ASP A 52 18.79 -17.39 -10.41
CA ASP A 52 19.72 -17.79 -11.46
C ASP A 52 19.07 -18.77 -12.48
N ASP A 53 17.87 -19.28 -12.18
CA ASP A 53 17.11 -20.15 -13.06
C ASP A 53 16.36 -19.30 -14.11
N PRO A 54 16.62 -19.49 -15.42
CA PRO A 54 15.93 -18.75 -16.49
C PRO A 54 14.40 -18.82 -16.41
N ARG A 55 13.85 -19.93 -15.88
CA ARG A 55 12.40 -20.10 -15.70
C ARG A 55 11.79 -19.10 -14.70
N PHE A 56 12.61 -18.44 -13.86
CA PHE A 56 12.09 -17.35 -13.03
C PHE A 56 11.64 -16.16 -13.89
N VAL A 57 12.41 -15.82 -14.92
CA VAL A 57 12.00 -14.82 -15.92
C VAL A 57 10.73 -15.26 -16.64
N ASP A 58 10.67 -16.53 -17.05
CA ASP A 58 9.51 -17.10 -17.73
C ASP A 58 8.25 -17.12 -16.85
N LEU A 59 8.40 -17.35 -15.54
CA LEU A 59 7.31 -17.27 -14.57
C LEU A 59 6.72 -15.84 -14.52
N LEU A 60 7.56 -14.81 -14.41
CA LEU A 60 7.11 -13.42 -14.40
C LEU A 60 6.50 -13.01 -15.73
N ASN A 61 7.05 -13.51 -16.81
CA ASN A 61 6.59 -13.24 -18.19
C ASN A 61 5.34 -14.04 -18.59
N GLY A 62 4.95 -15.05 -17.78
CA GLY A 62 3.78 -15.88 -18.04
C GLY A 62 4.01 -17.01 -19.06
N THR A 63 5.25 -17.25 -19.51
CA THR A 63 5.63 -18.32 -20.44
C THR A 63 5.94 -19.65 -19.75
N PHE A 64 6.29 -19.63 -18.47
CA PHE A 64 6.35 -20.78 -17.59
C PHE A 64 5.26 -20.72 -16.53
N ARG A 65 4.50 -21.81 -16.39
CA ARG A 65 3.38 -21.88 -15.46
C ARG A 65 3.51 -23.13 -14.58
N PRO A 66 3.83 -22.96 -13.28
CA PRO A 66 3.75 -24.04 -12.31
C PRO A 66 2.35 -24.66 -12.24
N GLU A 67 2.26 -25.89 -11.77
CA GLU A 67 0.98 -26.56 -11.56
C GLU A 67 0.12 -25.77 -10.54
N GLY A 68 -1.19 -25.72 -10.76
CA GLY A 68 -2.15 -25.01 -9.91
C GLY A 68 -2.30 -23.52 -10.20
N VAL A 69 -1.39 -22.90 -10.95
CA VAL A 69 -1.52 -21.47 -11.32
C VAL A 69 -2.73 -21.26 -12.25
N ARG A 70 -3.66 -20.42 -11.80
CA ARG A 70 -4.85 -20.01 -12.57
C ARG A 70 -4.89 -18.47 -12.60
N PRO A 71 -4.34 -17.83 -13.64
CA PRO A 71 -4.22 -16.38 -13.69
C PRO A 71 -5.58 -15.70 -13.78
N PHE A 72 -5.77 -14.65 -12.97
CA PHE A 72 -7.00 -13.87 -12.94
C PHE A 72 -6.75 -12.41 -12.57
N SER A 73 -7.68 -11.55 -12.92
CA SER A 73 -7.71 -10.13 -12.52
C SER A 73 -8.92 -9.88 -11.62
N MET A 74 -8.73 -9.10 -10.54
CA MET A 74 -9.77 -8.82 -9.55
C MET A 74 -10.67 -7.67 -10.00
N CYS A 75 -11.97 -7.80 -9.70
CA CYS A 75 -12.97 -6.76 -9.87
C CYS A 75 -12.99 -5.85 -8.64
N TYR A 76 -12.98 -4.55 -8.84
CA TYR A 76 -13.24 -3.54 -7.82
C TYR A 76 -13.65 -2.21 -8.46
N ALA A 77 -14.25 -1.34 -7.67
CA ALA A 77 -14.51 0.06 -7.97
C ALA A 77 -13.62 0.93 -7.09
N GLY A 78 -13.95 2.19 -6.92
CA GLY A 78 -13.33 3.06 -5.95
C GLY A 78 -13.64 4.52 -6.17
N HIS A 79 -13.39 5.33 -5.14
CA HIS A 79 -13.44 6.77 -5.25
C HIS A 79 -12.06 7.31 -5.61
N GLN A 80 -11.94 7.87 -6.80
CA GLN A 80 -10.73 8.54 -7.28
C GLN A 80 -10.91 10.05 -7.22
N PHE A 81 -10.03 10.75 -6.52
CA PHE A 81 -10.17 12.20 -6.24
C PHE A 81 -11.55 12.58 -5.66
N GLY A 82 -12.15 11.70 -4.85
CA GLY A 82 -13.46 11.90 -4.24
C GLY A 82 -14.66 11.53 -5.12
N HIS A 83 -14.44 11.13 -6.36
CA HIS A 83 -15.50 10.73 -7.31
C HIS A 83 -15.53 9.22 -7.50
N TYR A 84 -16.72 8.63 -7.42
CA TYR A 84 -16.90 7.19 -7.59
C TYR A 84 -16.64 6.78 -9.05
N ALA A 85 -15.73 5.83 -9.23
CA ALA A 85 -15.43 5.18 -10.50
C ALA A 85 -15.92 3.71 -10.45
N PRO A 86 -16.98 3.35 -11.18
CA PRO A 86 -17.72 2.10 -10.96
C PRO A 86 -17.00 0.86 -11.48
N ARG A 87 -15.99 0.99 -12.32
CA ARG A 87 -15.29 -0.16 -12.91
C ARG A 87 -13.80 0.17 -13.07
N LEU A 88 -13.03 -0.17 -12.06
CA LEU A 88 -11.57 -0.02 -12.07
C LEU A 88 -10.89 -1.37 -12.30
N GLY A 89 -10.90 -2.25 -11.33
CA GLY A 89 -10.30 -3.58 -11.37
C GLY A 89 -8.79 -3.59 -11.61
N ASP A 90 -8.21 -4.76 -11.68
CA ASP A 90 -6.79 -4.99 -11.95
C ASP A 90 -6.48 -4.78 -13.44
N GLY A 91 -6.46 -3.52 -13.91
CA GLY A 91 -6.33 -3.17 -15.32
C GLY A 91 -5.01 -3.59 -15.99
N ARG A 92 -3.98 -3.89 -15.23
CA ARG A 92 -2.66 -4.36 -15.70
C ARG A 92 -1.97 -5.30 -14.71
N ALA A 93 -2.71 -5.79 -13.74
CA ALA A 93 -2.21 -6.71 -12.74
C ALA A 93 -2.92 -8.06 -12.87
N ILE A 94 -2.17 -9.14 -12.74
CA ILE A 94 -2.66 -10.51 -12.92
C ILE A 94 -2.23 -11.31 -11.70
N ASN A 95 -3.20 -11.83 -10.97
CA ASN A 95 -2.98 -12.69 -9.81
C ASN A 95 -2.67 -14.10 -10.29
N LEU A 96 -1.71 -14.76 -9.63
CA LEU A 96 -1.33 -16.14 -9.93
C LEU A 96 -1.85 -17.14 -8.90
N GLY A 97 -2.24 -16.66 -7.74
CA GLY A 97 -2.62 -17.43 -6.56
C GLY A 97 -1.73 -17.09 -5.37
N SER A 98 -1.83 -17.87 -4.29
CA SER A 98 -1.04 -17.68 -3.05
C SER A 98 -0.19 -18.89 -2.72
N ILE A 99 0.92 -18.66 -2.02
CA ILE A 99 1.82 -19.67 -1.45
C ILE A 99 2.13 -19.23 -0.02
N ASN A 100 1.92 -20.09 0.95
CA ASN A 100 2.14 -19.79 2.38
C ASN A 100 1.42 -18.50 2.84
N GLY A 101 0.22 -18.24 2.32
CA GLY A 101 -0.55 -17.03 2.62
C GLY A 101 -0.06 -15.75 1.94
N TRP A 102 0.91 -15.82 1.04
CA TRP A 102 1.36 -14.71 0.21
C TRP A 102 0.80 -14.82 -1.20
N HIS A 103 -0.07 -13.92 -1.58
CA HIS A 103 -0.63 -13.82 -2.93
C HIS A 103 0.40 -13.19 -3.87
N LEU A 104 0.70 -13.88 -4.99
CA LEU A 104 1.61 -13.41 -6.01
C LEU A 104 0.82 -12.75 -7.13
N GLN A 105 1.25 -11.55 -7.51
CA GLN A 105 0.59 -10.76 -8.54
C GLN A 105 1.63 -10.11 -9.46
N THR A 106 1.55 -10.35 -10.77
CA THR A 106 2.34 -9.63 -11.76
C THR A 106 1.67 -8.29 -12.10
N LYS A 107 2.45 -7.21 -12.21
CA LYS A 107 1.99 -5.89 -12.66
C LYS A 107 2.73 -5.51 -13.92
N GLY A 108 2.00 -5.29 -15.01
CA GLY A 108 2.52 -5.05 -16.35
C GLY A 108 2.43 -6.26 -17.27
N GLY A 109 1.75 -7.34 -16.87
CA GLY A 109 1.65 -8.62 -17.57
C GLY A 109 0.71 -8.62 -18.79
N GLY A 110 0.12 -7.48 -19.15
CA GLY A 110 -0.78 -7.35 -20.30
C GLY A 110 -2.14 -6.79 -19.96
N GLU A 111 -2.98 -6.64 -20.96
CA GLU A 111 -4.34 -6.16 -20.83
C GLU A 111 -5.22 -7.19 -20.09
N THR A 112 -6.09 -6.68 -19.23
CA THR A 112 -7.14 -7.44 -18.57
C THR A 112 -8.52 -6.89 -18.99
N LEU A 113 -9.59 -7.53 -18.55
CA LEU A 113 -10.96 -7.00 -18.74
C LEU A 113 -11.12 -5.56 -18.17
N TYR A 114 -10.27 -5.17 -17.22
CA TYR A 114 -10.31 -3.90 -16.52
C TYR A 114 -9.31 -2.87 -17.06
N ALA A 115 -8.54 -3.18 -18.10
CA ALA A 115 -7.50 -2.32 -18.65
C ALA A 115 -8.05 -1.01 -19.25
N ARG A 116 -9.35 -0.95 -19.52
CA ARG A 116 -10.00 0.17 -20.20
C ARG A 116 -9.35 0.44 -21.57
N MET A 117 -8.70 1.59 -21.76
CA MET A 117 -7.96 1.91 -23.00
C MET A 117 -6.43 1.84 -22.81
N SER A 118 -5.95 1.19 -21.74
CA SER A 118 -4.51 1.07 -21.52
C SER A 118 -3.98 -0.23 -22.12
N ASP A 119 -2.69 -0.25 -22.44
CA ASP A 119 -1.97 -1.41 -23.00
C ASP A 119 -1.67 -2.51 -21.96
N GLY A 120 -2.14 -2.37 -20.73
CA GLY A 120 -1.87 -3.32 -19.65
C GLY A 120 -0.40 -3.43 -19.23
N ARG A 121 0.48 -2.55 -19.72
CA ARG A 121 1.93 -2.63 -19.48
C ARG A 121 2.37 -1.71 -18.33
N ALA A 122 3.52 -2.02 -17.74
CA ALA A 122 4.26 -1.14 -16.84
C ALA A 122 5.60 -0.76 -17.48
N ALA A 123 6.10 0.44 -17.14
CA ALA A 123 7.40 0.90 -17.61
C ALA A 123 8.51 0.48 -16.64
N ILE A 124 9.74 0.28 -17.15
CA ILE A 124 10.92 -0.07 -16.33
C ILE A 124 11.10 0.89 -15.14
N PRO A 125 11.10 2.24 -15.32
CA PRO A 125 11.35 3.15 -14.20
C PRO A 125 10.30 3.01 -13.09
N SER A 126 9.01 2.92 -13.43
CA SER A 126 7.94 2.79 -12.44
C SER A 126 7.97 1.44 -11.71
N SER A 127 8.34 0.36 -12.41
CA SER A 127 8.45 -0.98 -11.83
C SER A 127 9.63 -1.09 -10.87
N ILE A 128 10.78 -0.48 -11.21
CA ILE A 128 11.93 -0.40 -10.31
C ILE A 128 11.59 0.45 -9.07
N ARG A 129 10.91 1.58 -9.23
CA ARG A 129 10.49 2.42 -8.09
C ARG A 129 9.57 1.66 -7.13
N GLU A 130 8.59 0.93 -7.65
CA GLU A 130 7.69 0.11 -6.83
C GLU A 130 8.47 -1.01 -6.10
N TYR A 131 9.36 -1.71 -6.81
CA TYR A 131 10.22 -2.74 -6.23
C TYR A 131 11.09 -2.20 -5.10
N LEU A 132 11.82 -1.11 -5.32
CA LEU A 132 12.72 -0.53 -4.32
C LEU A 132 11.96 0.03 -3.13
N MET A 133 10.84 0.74 -3.37
CA MET A 133 10.12 1.39 -2.27
C MET A 133 9.37 0.39 -1.40
N SER A 134 8.77 -0.66 -1.97
CA SER A 134 8.12 -1.70 -1.17
C SER A 134 9.11 -2.36 -0.21
N GLU A 135 10.33 -2.66 -0.66
CA GLU A 135 11.37 -3.24 0.18
C GLU A 135 11.94 -2.23 1.19
N ALA A 136 12.10 -0.95 0.80
CA ALA A 136 12.50 0.10 1.73
C ALA A 136 11.50 0.26 2.89
N MET A 137 10.20 0.30 2.59
CA MET A 137 9.14 0.38 3.59
C MET A 137 9.14 -0.85 4.51
N HIS A 138 9.32 -2.05 3.95
CA HIS A 138 9.46 -3.26 4.76
C HIS A 138 10.62 -3.16 5.76
N HIS A 139 11.79 -2.72 5.31
CA HIS A 139 12.97 -2.58 6.16
C HIS A 139 12.88 -1.42 7.16
N LEU A 140 12.01 -0.44 6.91
CA LEU A 140 11.63 0.60 7.89
C LEU A 140 10.59 0.10 8.91
N GLY A 141 10.13 -1.15 8.79
CA GLY A 141 9.13 -1.73 9.70
C GLY A 141 7.70 -1.26 9.41
N ILE A 142 7.43 -0.74 8.21
CA ILE A 142 6.10 -0.26 7.80
C ILE A 142 5.38 -1.37 7.04
N PRO A 143 4.13 -1.71 7.41
CA PRO A 143 3.35 -2.71 6.71
C PRO A 143 3.19 -2.36 5.22
N THR A 144 3.59 -3.27 4.35
CA THR A 144 3.65 -3.03 2.92
C THR A 144 3.59 -4.32 2.13
N THR A 145 3.25 -4.24 0.85
CA THR A 145 3.50 -5.30 -0.13
C THR A 145 5.00 -5.55 -0.26
N ARG A 146 5.36 -6.76 -0.70
CA ARG A 146 6.74 -7.12 -1.02
C ARG A 146 6.89 -7.24 -2.54
N ALA A 147 8.11 -7.25 -3.01
CA ALA A 147 8.42 -7.49 -4.42
C ALA A 147 9.39 -8.67 -4.55
N LEU A 148 8.99 -9.70 -5.29
CA LEU A 148 9.80 -10.91 -5.49
C LEU A 148 10.85 -10.73 -6.59
N GLY A 149 10.48 -10.01 -7.67
CA GLY A 149 11.40 -9.75 -8.76
C GLY A 149 10.84 -8.77 -9.78
N VAL A 150 11.73 -8.29 -10.64
CA VAL A 150 11.43 -7.40 -11.76
C VAL A 150 12.13 -7.93 -13.01
N ILE A 151 11.39 -8.01 -14.11
CA ILE A 151 11.93 -8.25 -15.43
C ILE A 151 11.73 -7.03 -16.32
N GLY A 152 12.68 -6.78 -17.21
CA GLY A 152 12.59 -5.79 -18.27
C GLY A 152 12.52 -6.47 -19.64
N SER A 153 12.25 -5.68 -20.69
CA SER A 153 12.18 -6.20 -22.06
C SER A 153 12.60 -5.16 -23.09
N GLN A 154 12.64 -5.57 -24.35
CA GLN A 154 12.80 -4.67 -25.50
C GLN A 154 11.44 -4.14 -26.03
N THR A 155 10.32 -4.66 -25.52
CA THR A 155 8.97 -4.21 -25.89
C THR A 155 8.82 -2.71 -25.59
N LYS A 156 8.50 -1.93 -26.62
CA LYS A 156 8.30 -0.47 -26.51
C LYS A 156 6.86 -0.16 -26.14
N ILE A 157 6.68 0.76 -25.22
CA ILE A 157 5.39 1.28 -24.80
C ILE A 157 5.38 2.80 -24.90
N LEU A 158 4.23 3.36 -25.25
CA LEU A 158 4.06 4.82 -25.30
C LEU A 158 3.53 5.31 -23.96
N ARG A 159 4.25 6.26 -23.36
CA ARG A 159 3.85 7.03 -22.19
C ARG A 159 3.96 8.51 -22.55
N ASN A 160 4.61 9.35 -21.76
CA ASN A 160 4.98 10.70 -22.21
C ASN A 160 6.04 10.62 -23.32
N ASP A 161 6.91 9.62 -23.22
CA ASP A 161 7.93 9.24 -24.20
C ASP A 161 7.82 7.76 -24.52
N ILE A 162 8.64 7.27 -25.47
CA ILE A 162 8.78 5.84 -25.73
C ILE A 162 9.66 5.23 -24.64
N GLU A 163 9.05 4.36 -23.84
CA GLU A 163 9.72 3.63 -22.77
C GLU A 163 9.77 2.14 -23.07
N LYS A 164 10.57 1.39 -22.30
CA LYS A 164 10.61 -0.08 -22.34
C LYS A 164 9.70 -0.65 -21.28
N ALA A 165 9.01 -1.73 -21.65
CA ALA A 165 8.10 -2.45 -20.76
C ALA A 165 8.85 -3.28 -19.73
N ALA A 166 8.20 -3.47 -18.59
CA ALA A 166 8.64 -4.31 -17.49
C ALA A 166 7.45 -5.02 -16.82
N ILE A 167 7.75 -6.08 -16.10
CA ILE A 167 6.81 -6.73 -15.17
C ILE A 167 7.47 -6.79 -13.80
N VAL A 168 6.75 -6.32 -12.77
CA VAL A 168 7.12 -6.55 -11.38
C VAL A 168 6.21 -7.60 -10.77
N MET A 169 6.79 -8.62 -10.11
CA MET A 169 6.04 -9.59 -9.31
C MET A 169 5.96 -9.09 -7.88
N ARG A 170 4.74 -8.74 -7.48
CA ARG A 170 4.41 -8.26 -6.14
C ARG A 170 3.86 -9.41 -5.30
N MET A 171 4.01 -9.27 -3.99
CA MET A 171 3.47 -10.21 -3.01
C MET A 171 2.72 -9.45 -1.91
N SER A 172 1.58 -9.97 -1.53
CA SER A 172 0.76 -9.40 -0.44
C SER A 172 0.04 -10.52 0.31
N PRO A 173 -0.20 -10.40 1.63
CA PRO A 173 -1.09 -11.31 2.32
C PRO A 173 -2.56 -11.16 1.89
N SER A 174 -2.94 -10.02 1.29
CA SER A 174 -4.25 -9.81 0.66
C SER A 174 -4.17 -8.72 -0.39
N TRP A 175 -4.94 -8.88 -1.48
CA TRP A 175 -5.18 -7.83 -2.48
C TRP A 175 -6.57 -7.22 -2.38
N VAL A 176 -7.38 -7.63 -1.39
CA VAL A 176 -8.71 -7.06 -1.15
C VAL A 176 -8.58 -5.61 -0.67
N ARG A 177 -9.36 -4.71 -1.28
CA ARG A 177 -9.31 -3.25 -1.11
C ARG A 177 -10.65 -2.72 -0.63
N PHE A 178 -10.70 -1.51 -0.11
CA PHE A 178 -11.98 -0.86 0.19
C PHE A 178 -12.86 -0.80 -1.06
N GLY A 179 -12.27 -0.50 -2.21
CA GLY A 179 -12.95 -0.46 -3.50
C GLY A 179 -13.60 -1.77 -3.94
N THR A 180 -13.14 -2.93 -3.45
CA THR A 180 -13.79 -4.22 -3.72
C THR A 180 -15.18 -4.26 -3.07
N PHE A 181 -15.29 -3.80 -1.83
CA PHE A 181 -16.58 -3.69 -1.11
C PHE A 181 -17.49 -2.63 -1.73
N GLU A 182 -16.94 -1.49 -2.14
CA GLU A 182 -17.69 -0.43 -2.82
C GLU A 182 -18.34 -0.94 -4.10
N TYR A 183 -17.67 -1.78 -4.89
CA TYR A 183 -18.25 -2.35 -6.10
C TYR A 183 -19.53 -3.10 -5.82
N PHE A 184 -19.54 -4.04 -4.89
CA PHE A 184 -20.72 -4.85 -4.57
C PHE A 184 -21.82 -4.05 -3.85
N TYR A 185 -21.45 -3.06 -3.05
CA TYR A 185 -22.41 -2.15 -2.45
C TYR A 185 -23.16 -1.31 -3.50
N TYR A 186 -22.43 -0.62 -4.39
CA TYR A 186 -23.04 0.27 -5.37
C TYR A 186 -23.76 -0.49 -6.50
N THR A 187 -23.39 -1.73 -6.77
CA THR A 187 -24.11 -2.62 -7.69
C THR A 187 -25.27 -3.35 -7.01
N LYS A 188 -25.51 -3.10 -5.71
CA LYS A 188 -26.60 -3.69 -4.88
C LYS A 188 -26.53 -5.22 -4.78
N GLN A 189 -25.35 -5.80 -4.85
CA GLN A 189 -25.10 -7.24 -4.70
C GLN A 189 -24.72 -7.55 -3.25
N HIS A 190 -25.67 -7.41 -2.31
CA HIS A 190 -25.38 -7.47 -0.88
C HIS A 190 -25.05 -8.89 -0.39
N ASP A 191 -25.55 -9.92 -1.04
CA ASP A 191 -25.16 -11.32 -0.83
C ASP A 191 -23.68 -11.56 -1.13
N LYS A 192 -23.17 -10.96 -2.21
CA LYS A 192 -21.75 -11.01 -2.56
C LYS A 192 -20.91 -10.15 -1.64
N LEU A 193 -21.43 -9.02 -1.18
CA LEU A 193 -20.77 -8.20 -0.16
C LEU A 193 -20.54 -9.00 1.13
N GLU A 194 -21.52 -9.79 1.56
CA GLU A 194 -21.42 -10.68 2.71
C GLU A 194 -20.36 -11.77 2.47
N ALA A 195 -20.42 -12.46 1.32
CA ALA A 195 -19.47 -13.49 0.94
C ALA A 195 -18.01 -12.93 0.89
N LEU A 196 -17.81 -11.71 0.36
CA LEU A 196 -16.52 -11.03 0.36
C LEU A 196 -16.05 -10.73 1.77
N THR A 197 -16.95 -10.30 2.66
CA THR A 197 -16.59 -9.97 4.04
C THR A 197 -16.17 -11.23 4.80
N ASP A 198 -16.88 -12.34 4.64
CA ASP A 198 -16.51 -13.64 5.21
C ASP A 198 -15.17 -14.13 4.66
N TYR A 199 -14.93 -14.02 3.35
CA TYR A 199 -13.64 -14.33 2.72
C TYR A 199 -12.51 -13.49 3.33
N ALA A 200 -12.69 -12.17 3.41
CA ALA A 200 -11.69 -11.24 3.94
C ALA A 200 -11.36 -11.51 5.42
N ILE A 201 -12.37 -11.92 6.21
CA ILE A 201 -12.17 -12.33 7.61
C ILE A 201 -11.33 -13.61 7.67
N VAL A 202 -11.65 -14.63 6.88
CA VAL A 202 -10.90 -15.90 6.89
C VAL A 202 -9.45 -15.67 6.44
N GLU A 203 -9.24 -14.85 5.39
CA GLU A 203 -7.92 -14.57 4.84
C GLU A 203 -7.07 -13.70 5.76
N SER A 204 -7.58 -12.58 6.25
CA SER A 204 -6.78 -11.53 6.90
C SER A 204 -7.04 -11.35 8.40
N TYR A 205 -8.14 -11.93 8.93
CA TYR A 205 -8.61 -11.80 10.31
C TYR A 205 -9.13 -13.13 10.87
N PRO A 206 -8.40 -14.25 10.70
CA PRO A 206 -8.92 -15.61 11.00
C PRO A 206 -9.36 -15.80 12.45
N HIS A 207 -8.86 -14.99 13.37
CA HIS A 207 -9.26 -15.00 14.78
C HIS A 207 -10.70 -14.50 15.01
N LEU A 208 -11.32 -13.83 14.03
CA LEU A 208 -12.70 -13.35 14.09
C LEU A 208 -13.69 -14.32 13.46
N LYS A 209 -13.25 -15.39 12.80
CA LYS A 209 -14.07 -16.26 11.97
C LYS A 209 -15.35 -16.76 12.67
N ASP A 210 -15.23 -17.18 13.91
CA ASP A 210 -16.30 -17.78 14.68
C ASP A 210 -16.93 -16.79 15.68
N ASP A 211 -16.62 -15.49 15.60
CA ASP A 211 -17.17 -14.47 16.49
C ASP A 211 -18.54 -14.00 16.00
N GLU A 212 -19.53 -13.95 16.91
CA GLU A 212 -20.89 -13.51 16.58
C GLU A 212 -20.97 -12.07 16.06
N ASP A 213 -20.04 -11.20 16.48
CA ASP A 213 -19.95 -9.79 16.06
C ASP A 213 -18.79 -9.57 15.04
N ARG A 214 -18.42 -10.62 14.30
CA ARG A 214 -17.23 -10.64 13.43
C ARG A 214 -17.16 -9.49 12.43
N TYR A 215 -18.27 -9.06 11.87
CA TYR A 215 -18.29 -8.00 10.86
C TYR A 215 -17.93 -6.64 11.46
N PHE A 216 -18.49 -6.29 12.62
CA PHE A 216 -18.13 -5.05 13.28
C PHE A 216 -16.68 -5.07 13.83
N LYS A 217 -16.23 -6.20 14.34
CA LYS A 217 -14.85 -6.37 14.79
C LYS A 217 -13.86 -6.29 13.63
N PHE A 218 -14.19 -6.89 12.48
CA PHE A 218 -13.43 -6.73 11.24
C PHE A 218 -13.31 -5.25 10.84
N PHE A 219 -14.43 -4.54 10.74
CA PHE A 219 -14.41 -3.10 10.45
C PHE A 219 -13.54 -2.33 11.47
N SER A 220 -13.69 -2.63 12.75
CA SER A 220 -12.96 -1.95 13.82
C SER A 220 -11.45 -2.17 13.71
N GLU A 221 -11.00 -3.38 13.41
CA GLU A 221 -9.58 -3.66 13.23
C GLU A 221 -9.02 -3.05 11.94
N VAL A 222 -9.80 -2.98 10.84
CA VAL A 222 -9.41 -2.25 9.63
C VAL A 222 -9.17 -0.76 9.96
N VAL A 223 -10.06 -0.13 10.75
CA VAL A 223 -9.88 1.26 11.19
C VAL A 223 -8.59 1.42 12.00
N GLU A 224 -8.32 0.52 12.94
CA GLU A 224 -7.12 0.56 13.79
C GLU A 224 -5.82 0.34 12.99
N ARG A 225 -5.81 -0.64 12.08
CA ARG A 225 -4.65 -0.90 11.22
C ARG A 225 -4.39 0.28 10.28
N THR A 226 -5.44 0.89 9.74
CA THR A 226 -5.31 2.09 8.90
C THR A 226 -4.73 3.26 9.69
N ALA A 227 -5.22 3.52 10.91
CA ALA A 227 -4.71 4.59 11.77
C ALA A 227 -3.20 4.43 12.03
N LYS A 228 -2.76 3.21 12.36
CA LYS A 228 -1.34 2.89 12.59
C LYS A 228 -0.50 3.07 11.33
N LEU A 229 -1.00 2.61 10.18
CA LEU A 229 -0.29 2.73 8.90
C LEU A 229 -0.07 4.20 8.52
N ILE A 230 -1.11 5.02 8.63
CA ILE A 230 -1.02 6.44 8.28
C ILE A 230 -0.09 7.19 9.25
N ALA A 231 -0.14 6.86 10.54
CA ALA A 231 0.79 7.41 11.53
C ALA A 231 2.27 7.08 11.18
N GLN A 232 2.53 5.86 10.73
CA GLN A 232 3.86 5.44 10.28
C GLN A 232 4.29 6.19 9.01
N TRP A 233 3.39 6.38 8.01
CA TRP A 233 3.71 7.18 6.81
C TRP A 233 4.09 8.61 7.19
N GLN A 234 3.30 9.25 8.06
CA GLN A 234 3.59 10.60 8.55
C GLN A 234 4.93 10.67 9.27
N SER A 235 5.24 9.67 10.09
CA SER A 235 6.47 9.68 10.89
C SER A 235 7.77 9.56 10.08
N ILE A 236 7.71 9.10 8.83
CA ILE A 236 8.88 8.97 7.96
C ILE A 236 8.89 9.95 6.79
N GLY A 237 7.90 10.84 6.71
CA GLY A 237 7.81 11.80 5.59
C GLY A 237 7.36 11.14 4.28
N PHE A 238 6.63 10.02 4.32
CA PHE A 238 6.13 9.35 3.13
C PHE A 238 4.82 9.97 2.66
N CYS A 239 4.79 10.45 1.41
CA CYS A 239 3.61 10.90 0.71
C CYS A 239 3.20 9.87 -0.35
N HIS A 240 2.05 9.21 -0.17
CA HIS A 240 1.56 8.19 -1.11
C HIS A 240 1.10 8.79 -2.44
N GLY A 241 0.45 9.95 -2.40
CA GLY A 241 0.04 10.75 -3.55
C GLY A 241 -1.19 10.24 -4.32
N VAL A 242 -1.72 9.05 -4.04
CA VAL A 242 -2.95 8.50 -4.67
C VAL A 242 -3.72 7.68 -3.64
N MET A 243 -4.29 8.35 -2.64
CA MET A 243 -5.07 7.69 -1.59
C MET A 243 -6.55 7.54 -2.00
N ASN A 244 -6.77 6.93 -3.15
CA ASN A 244 -8.09 6.48 -3.56
C ASN A 244 -8.55 5.30 -2.70
N THR A 245 -9.85 5.01 -2.64
CA THR A 245 -10.35 3.82 -1.92
C THR A 245 -9.92 2.50 -2.57
N ASP A 246 -9.63 2.51 -3.87
CA ASP A 246 -9.02 1.38 -4.60
C ASP A 246 -7.52 1.19 -4.28
N ASN A 247 -6.89 2.10 -3.56
CA ASN A 247 -5.51 1.99 -3.06
C ASN A 247 -5.44 1.83 -1.53
N MET A 248 -6.55 1.50 -0.89
CA MET A 248 -6.61 1.23 0.54
C MET A 248 -6.84 -0.27 0.79
N SER A 249 -5.85 -0.91 1.41
CA SER A 249 -5.90 -2.34 1.76
C SER A 249 -6.68 -2.57 3.05
N ILE A 250 -7.54 -3.60 3.07
CA ILE A 250 -8.18 -4.04 4.31
C ILE A 250 -7.18 -4.58 5.33
N ALA A 251 -6.03 -5.06 4.89
CA ALA A 251 -5.00 -5.60 5.76
C ALA A 251 -4.13 -4.52 6.42
N GLY A 252 -4.37 -3.23 6.13
CA GLY A 252 -3.58 -2.12 6.67
C GLY A 252 -2.16 -2.08 6.11
N LEU A 253 -2.00 -2.32 4.81
CA LEU A 253 -0.72 -2.35 4.10
C LEU A 253 -0.61 -1.19 3.11
N THR A 254 0.61 -0.72 2.89
CA THR A 254 0.93 0.15 1.77
C THR A 254 0.89 -0.66 0.47
N ILE A 255 0.05 -0.28 -0.47
CA ILE A 255 -0.10 -0.91 -1.79
C ILE A 255 0.02 0.13 -2.91
N ASP A 256 0.33 -0.34 -4.13
CA ASP A 256 0.27 0.48 -5.36
C ASP A 256 1.14 1.75 -5.33
N TYR A 257 2.45 1.57 -5.28
CA TYR A 257 3.44 2.65 -5.35
C TYR A 257 3.42 3.33 -6.73
N GLY A 258 2.61 4.39 -6.84
CA GLY A 258 2.48 5.23 -8.05
C GLY A 258 3.41 6.44 -7.99
N PRO A 259 2.85 7.66 -7.88
CA PRO A 259 3.63 8.90 -7.84
C PRO A 259 4.24 9.21 -6.46
N PHE A 260 4.29 8.27 -5.53
CA PHE A 260 4.78 8.47 -4.17
C PHE A 260 6.11 9.25 -4.12
N SER A 261 6.36 9.89 -2.98
CA SER A 261 7.65 10.50 -2.65
C SER A 261 7.93 10.44 -1.15
N MET A 262 9.21 10.54 -0.80
CA MET A 262 9.61 10.96 0.54
C MET A 262 9.73 12.49 0.53
N LEU A 263 9.49 13.14 1.68
CA LEU A 263 9.80 14.55 1.84
C LEU A 263 11.31 14.78 1.75
N ASP A 264 11.70 15.82 1.05
CA ASP A 264 12.98 16.46 1.23
C ASP A 264 12.81 17.48 2.39
N ASP A 265 12.56 18.75 2.09
CA ASP A 265 12.19 19.71 3.13
C ASP A 265 10.80 19.39 3.71
N PHE A 266 10.63 19.60 5.02
CA PHE A 266 9.35 19.36 5.65
C PHE A 266 8.32 20.39 5.17
N ASP A 267 7.25 19.89 4.53
CA ASP A 267 6.14 20.69 4.04
C ASP A 267 4.82 19.91 4.13
N PHE A 268 3.89 20.39 4.96
CA PHE A 268 2.54 19.84 5.03
C PHE A 268 1.79 19.91 3.70
N GLY A 269 2.03 20.95 2.91
CA GLY A 269 1.40 21.16 1.61
C GLY A 269 2.01 20.35 0.48
N PHE A 270 3.05 19.54 0.73
CA PHE A 270 3.76 18.81 -0.31
C PHE A 270 2.86 17.86 -1.10
N VAL A 271 2.85 18.00 -2.43
CA VAL A 271 2.07 17.19 -3.37
C VAL A 271 3.02 16.47 -4.34
N CYS A 272 3.16 15.17 -4.19
CA CYS A 272 4.02 14.36 -5.07
C CYS A 272 3.35 13.98 -6.41
N ASN A 273 2.02 14.00 -6.48
CA ASN A 273 1.24 13.63 -7.65
C ASN A 273 0.95 14.85 -8.54
N LYS A 274 1.60 14.94 -9.70
CA LYS A 274 1.43 16.06 -10.65
C LYS A 274 -0.01 16.22 -11.17
N THR A 275 -0.85 15.20 -11.10
CA THR A 275 -2.26 15.28 -11.52
C THR A 275 -3.18 15.78 -10.41
N ASP A 276 -2.73 15.77 -9.16
CA ASP A 276 -3.45 16.29 -8.01
C ASP A 276 -3.30 17.81 -7.89
N LYS A 277 -4.03 18.55 -8.73
CA LYS A 277 -3.97 20.02 -8.76
C LYS A 277 -4.55 20.68 -7.53
N ALA A 278 -5.45 20.00 -6.83
CA ALA A 278 -6.12 20.51 -5.63
C ALA A 278 -5.37 20.17 -4.33
N GLY A 279 -4.31 19.36 -4.40
CA GLY A 279 -3.57 18.90 -3.22
C GLY A 279 -4.37 17.97 -2.31
N ARG A 280 -5.39 17.28 -2.86
CA ARG A 280 -6.22 16.36 -2.08
C ARG A 280 -5.40 15.30 -1.35
N TYR A 281 -4.35 14.81 -1.99
CA TYR A 281 -3.46 13.77 -1.47
C TYR A 281 -2.11 14.33 -1.05
N SER A 282 -2.06 15.62 -0.62
CA SER A 282 -0.85 16.19 -0.03
C SER A 282 -0.45 15.45 1.24
N TYR A 283 0.80 15.58 1.62
CA TYR A 283 1.35 14.91 2.80
C TYR A 283 0.53 15.18 4.07
N GLY A 284 0.20 16.43 4.35
CA GLY A 284 -0.57 16.81 5.54
C GLY A 284 -2.02 16.34 5.52
N GLU A 285 -2.59 16.08 4.33
CA GLU A 285 -3.98 15.64 4.21
C GLU A 285 -4.15 14.11 4.34
N GLN A 286 -3.09 13.34 4.38
CA GLN A 286 -3.17 11.87 4.44
C GLN A 286 -4.04 11.34 5.60
N PRO A 287 -3.97 11.89 6.84
CA PRO A 287 -4.87 11.48 7.92
C PRO A 287 -6.35 11.76 7.63
N ASN A 288 -6.68 12.95 7.08
CA ASN A 288 -8.04 13.34 6.75
C ASN A 288 -8.61 12.49 5.61
N ILE A 289 -7.80 12.22 4.59
CA ILE A 289 -8.21 11.39 3.46
C ILE A 289 -8.40 9.93 3.86
N SER A 290 -7.58 9.41 4.77
CA SER A 290 -7.80 8.05 5.27
C SER A 290 -9.09 7.94 6.11
N TYR A 291 -9.41 8.93 6.93
CA TYR A 291 -10.71 9.02 7.60
C TYR A 291 -11.87 9.02 6.59
N TRP A 292 -11.76 9.84 5.55
CA TRP A 292 -12.74 9.88 4.48
C TRP A 292 -12.89 8.53 3.77
N ASN A 293 -11.78 7.85 3.46
CA ASN A 293 -11.78 6.52 2.85
C ASN A 293 -12.45 5.47 3.76
N LEU A 294 -12.17 5.51 5.06
CA LEU A 294 -12.83 4.66 6.05
C LEU A 294 -14.33 4.95 6.15
N THR A 295 -14.75 6.21 5.97
CA THR A 295 -16.18 6.58 5.86
C THR A 295 -16.83 5.96 4.63
N MET A 296 -16.15 5.93 3.48
CA MET A 296 -16.66 5.26 2.27
C MET A 296 -16.73 3.74 2.47
N PHE A 297 -15.73 3.16 3.12
CA PHE A 297 -15.72 1.74 3.49
C PHE A 297 -16.85 1.38 4.46
N SER A 298 -17.08 2.20 5.49
CA SER A 298 -18.22 2.07 6.41
C SER A 298 -19.56 2.09 5.65
N LYS A 299 -19.72 3.03 4.71
CA LYS A 299 -20.90 3.09 3.86
C LYS A 299 -21.10 1.81 3.05
N ALA A 300 -20.02 1.25 2.50
CA ALA A 300 -20.08 -0.01 1.76
C ALA A 300 -20.49 -1.20 2.64
N LEU A 301 -20.11 -1.21 3.92
CA LEU A 301 -20.48 -2.25 4.88
C LEU A 301 -21.84 -2.03 5.57
N SER A 302 -22.56 -0.93 5.29
CA SER A 302 -23.83 -0.60 5.94
C SER A 302 -24.96 -1.63 5.77
N PRO A 303 -24.99 -2.52 4.77
CA PRO A 303 -25.93 -3.61 4.72
C PRO A 303 -25.67 -4.71 5.78
N LEU A 304 -24.46 -4.82 6.31
CA LEU A 304 -24.03 -5.87 7.23
C LEU A 304 -23.85 -5.40 8.67
N ILE A 305 -23.60 -4.09 8.87
CA ILE A 305 -23.21 -3.52 10.16
C ILE A 305 -24.04 -2.26 10.44
N ASP A 306 -24.49 -2.11 11.69
CA ASP A 306 -25.18 -0.89 12.13
C ASP A 306 -24.31 0.37 11.96
N GLN A 307 -24.85 1.36 11.26
CA GLN A 307 -24.14 2.59 10.91
C GLN A 307 -23.72 3.41 12.12
N ASN A 308 -24.54 3.46 13.19
CA ASN A 308 -24.22 4.24 14.37
C ASN A 308 -23.02 3.64 15.12
N ARG A 309 -22.89 2.31 15.12
CA ARG A 309 -21.73 1.64 15.69
C ARG A 309 -20.46 1.96 14.91
N MET A 310 -20.56 1.89 13.57
CA MET A 310 -19.42 2.23 12.71
C MET A 310 -19.02 3.69 12.84
N GLN A 311 -20.02 4.61 12.92
CA GLN A 311 -19.72 6.04 13.09
C GLN A 311 -18.95 6.31 14.38
N LYS A 312 -19.34 5.72 15.51
CA LYS A 312 -18.60 5.84 16.78
C LYS A 312 -17.14 5.39 16.63
N LYS A 313 -16.89 4.27 15.92
CA LYS A 313 -15.52 3.79 15.67
C LYS A 313 -14.75 4.73 14.75
N LEU A 314 -15.41 5.38 13.79
CA LEU A 314 -14.80 6.42 12.95
C LEU A 314 -14.47 7.70 13.77
N ASP A 315 -15.33 8.08 14.71
CA ASP A 315 -15.06 9.21 15.60
C ASP A 315 -13.81 8.93 16.47
N ASP A 316 -13.62 7.68 16.91
CA ASP A 316 -12.41 7.24 17.61
C ASP A 316 -11.15 7.35 16.72
N TYR A 317 -11.27 7.21 15.40
CA TYR A 317 -10.11 7.34 14.50
C TYR A 317 -9.44 8.71 14.64
N GLY A 318 -10.22 9.79 14.52
CA GLY A 318 -9.70 11.15 14.53
C GLY A 318 -9.35 11.66 15.93
N SER A 319 -10.14 11.25 16.95
CA SER A 319 -9.99 11.76 18.33
C SER A 319 -8.96 10.99 19.16
N PHE A 320 -8.68 9.74 18.80
CA PHE A 320 -7.90 8.86 19.66
C PHE A 320 -6.92 7.94 18.90
N LEU A 321 -7.39 7.17 17.88
CA LEU A 321 -6.58 6.09 17.30
C LEU A 321 -5.37 6.61 16.51
N TYR A 322 -5.62 7.53 15.56
CA TYR A 322 -4.55 8.11 14.77
C TYR A 322 -3.62 9.00 15.60
N PRO A 323 -4.11 9.96 16.43
CA PRO A 323 -3.24 10.79 17.25
C PRO A 323 -2.32 9.98 18.16
N ASN A 324 -2.86 8.98 18.87
CA ASN A 324 -2.04 8.15 19.75
C ASN A 324 -1.02 7.31 18.98
N ALA A 325 -1.42 6.73 17.83
CA ALA A 325 -0.50 5.98 16.99
C ALA A 325 0.65 6.87 16.49
N TYR A 326 0.35 8.12 16.11
CA TYR A 326 1.37 9.07 15.65
C TYR A 326 2.32 9.48 16.78
N ILE A 327 1.78 9.82 17.96
CA ILE A 327 2.58 10.14 19.14
C ILE A 327 3.48 8.96 19.52
N ASP A 328 2.94 7.74 19.56
CA ASP A 328 3.72 6.54 19.93
C ASP A 328 4.88 6.26 18.94
N VAL A 329 4.68 6.49 17.64
CA VAL A 329 5.75 6.34 16.64
C VAL A 329 6.78 7.47 16.75
N MET A 330 6.33 8.72 16.92
CA MET A 330 7.21 9.88 17.07
C MET A 330 8.03 9.84 18.36
N ARG A 331 7.46 9.35 19.47
CA ARG A 331 8.22 9.09 20.70
C ARG A 331 9.41 8.17 20.46
N LYS A 332 9.18 7.05 19.77
CA LYS A 332 10.27 6.10 19.39
C LYS A 332 11.32 6.78 18.50
N LYS A 333 10.88 7.61 17.56
CA LYS A 333 11.75 8.35 16.65
C LYS A 333 12.60 9.40 17.38
N LEU A 334 12.06 9.98 18.46
CA LEU A 334 12.76 10.94 19.31
C LEU A 334 13.57 10.28 20.44
N GLY A 335 13.48 8.96 20.61
CA GLY A 335 14.18 8.24 21.69
C GLY A 335 13.58 8.50 23.08
N LEU A 336 12.30 8.88 23.19
CA LEU A 336 11.61 9.12 24.46
C LEU A 336 11.23 7.79 25.10
N GLU A 337 11.96 7.37 26.13
CA GLU A 337 11.74 6.09 26.81
C GLU A 337 10.52 6.14 27.75
N MET A 338 10.40 7.20 28.53
CA MET A 338 9.25 7.40 29.44
C MET A 338 8.08 8.01 28.69
N LYS A 339 6.87 7.57 29.00
CA LYS A 339 5.62 8.15 28.49
C LYS A 339 5.14 9.23 29.43
N LEU A 340 5.17 10.48 28.97
CA LEU A 340 4.75 11.66 29.70
C LEU A 340 3.55 12.31 29.00
N ASP A 341 2.73 13.03 29.77
CA ASP A 341 1.55 13.72 29.21
C ASP A 341 1.95 14.88 28.28
N GLU A 342 3.13 15.45 28.50
CA GLU A 342 3.71 16.55 27.71
C GLU A 342 4.28 16.09 26.35
N ASP A 343 4.45 14.79 26.10
CA ASP A 343 5.01 14.28 24.85
C ASP A 343 4.22 14.73 23.61
N ALA A 344 2.89 14.83 23.74
CA ALA A 344 2.03 15.27 22.65
C ALA A 344 2.28 16.74 22.27
N GLU A 345 2.50 17.60 23.25
CA GLU A 345 2.83 19.02 23.06
C GLU A 345 4.21 19.15 22.42
N LEU A 346 5.23 18.50 22.98
CA LEU A 346 6.59 18.47 22.46
C LEU A 346 6.64 18.03 20.96
N ILE A 347 5.90 16.98 20.61
CA ILE A 347 5.84 16.49 19.25
C ILE A 347 5.13 17.48 18.32
N THR A 348 4.05 18.10 18.80
CA THR A 348 3.30 19.11 18.02
C THR A 348 4.16 20.35 17.76
N GLU A 349 4.86 20.82 18.76
CA GLU A 349 5.79 21.96 18.63
C GLU A 349 6.96 21.62 17.68
N LEU A 350 7.51 20.40 17.78
CA LEU A 350 8.53 19.94 16.83
C LEU A 350 8.05 20.02 15.40
N VAL A 351 6.86 19.48 15.12
CA VAL A 351 6.32 19.45 13.76
C VAL A 351 6.10 20.87 13.22
N GLY A 352 5.64 21.81 14.06
CA GLY A 352 5.58 23.24 13.74
C GLY A 352 6.96 23.83 13.46
N ALA A 353 7.94 23.54 14.30
CA ALA A 353 9.30 24.02 14.14
C ALA A 353 9.94 23.49 12.84
N LEU A 354 9.70 22.22 12.45
CA LEU A 354 10.18 21.65 11.19
C LEU A 354 9.61 22.37 9.97
N GLN A 355 8.30 22.70 10.01
CA GLN A 355 7.63 23.46 8.95
C GLN A 355 8.22 24.87 8.81
N ASP A 356 8.42 25.58 9.93
CA ASP A 356 8.92 26.94 9.96
C ASP A 356 10.43 27.02 9.63
N ALA A 357 11.15 25.93 9.92
CA ALA A 357 12.60 25.85 9.69
C ALA A 357 12.96 25.51 8.23
N TYR A 358 12.04 25.02 7.40
CA TYR A 358 12.31 24.52 6.06
C TYR A 358 13.52 23.57 6.05
N VAL A 359 13.48 22.54 6.89
CA VAL A 359 14.57 21.60 7.10
C VAL A 359 14.31 20.28 6.42
N ASP A 360 15.32 19.69 5.82
CA ASP A 360 15.27 18.33 5.30
C ASP A 360 14.84 17.36 6.42
N TYR A 361 13.69 16.72 6.24
CA TYR A 361 13.03 15.89 7.24
C TYR A 361 13.92 14.73 7.70
N THR A 362 14.49 14.02 6.76
CA THR A 362 15.33 12.84 7.04
C THR A 362 16.64 13.25 7.71
N ASN A 363 17.30 14.27 7.19
CA ASN A 363 18.58 14.75 7.73
C ASN A 363 18.40 15.37 9.12
N PHE A 364 17.27 16.02 9.41
CA PHE A 364 16.98 16.52 10.76
C PHE A 364 17.04 15.38 11.80
N PHE A 365 16.29 14.30 11.60
CA PHE A 365 16.28 13.19 12.55
C PHE A 365 17.62 12.44 12.61
N ARG A 366 18.35 12.36 11.50
CA ARG A 366 19.71 11.78 11.50
C ARG A 366 20.69 12.64 12.29
N THR A 367 20.55 13.96 12.23
CA THR A 367 21.37 14.88 13.01
C THR A 367 20.95 14.85 14.48
N LEU A 368 19.65 14.89 14.75
CA LEU A 368 19.11 14.79 16.10
C LEU A 368 19.53 13.48 16.81
N SER A 369 19.62 12.36 16.08
CA SER A 369 20.06 11.07 16.66
C SER A 369 21.52 11.09 17.17
N ARG A 370 22.29 12.12 16.86
CA ARG A 370 23.66 12.33 17.31
C ARG A 370 23.79 13.51 18.27
N TYR A 371 22.65 14.05 18.70
CA TYR A 371 22.61 15.21 19.59
C TYR A 371 23.20 14.85 20.94
N ASP A 372 24.24 15.58 21.35
CA ASP A 372 24.98 15.42 22.60
C ASP A 372 24.92 16.68 23.49
N GLY A 373 24.04 17.63 23.16
CA GLY A 373 23.91 18.94 23.77
C GLY A 373 24.42 20.08 22.88
N GLU A 374 25.17 19.79 21.80
CA GLU A 374 25.61 20.79 20.85
C GLU A 374 24.50 21.08 19.81
N ARG A 375 24.05 22.34 19.74
CA ARG A 375 22.90 22.75 18.90
C ARG A 375 23.29 23.11 17.46
N MET A 376 24.56 23.50 17.23
CA MET A 376 25.01 24.02 15.94
C MET A 376 24.72 23.06 14.77
N PRO A 377 24.93 21.72 14.89
CA PRO A 377 24.65 20.81 13.77
C PRO A 377 23.18 20.79 13.31
N LEU A 378 22.24 21.09 14.24
CA LEU A 378 20.81 21.20 13.92
C LEU A 378 20.45 22.54 13.28
N TYR A 379 21.18 23.61 13.65
CA TYR A 379 21.00 24.94 13.06
C TYR A 379 21.56 25.01 11.64
N ASP A 380 22.69 24.36 11.38
CA ASP A 380 23.36 24.37 10.08
C ASP A 380 22.56 23.72 8.95
N ILE A 381 21.61 22.82 9.28
CA ILE A 381 20.73 22.16 8.31
C ILE A 381 19.39 22.83 8.12
N ALA A 382 19.08 23.89 8.87
CA ALA A 382 17.81 24.61 8.84
C ALA A 382 17.94 25.94 8.08
N MET A 383 16.99 26.23 7.17
CA MET A 383 16.96 27.54 6.52
C MET A 383 16.55 28.65 7.50
N ASN A 384 15.72 28.32 8.51
CA ASN A 384 15.38 29.19 9.61
C ASN A 384 15.76 28.55 10.96
N PRO A 385 17.00 28.74 11.44
CA PRO A 385 17.49 28.12 12.68
C PRO A 385 16.74 28.57 13.94
N VAL A 386 16.09 29.73 13.90
CA VAL A 386 15.35 30.27 15.06
C VAL A 386 14.18 29.35 15.45
N ALA A 387 13.52 28.76 14.47
CA ALA A 387 12.42 27.82 14.74
C ALA A 387 12.90 26.58 15.52
N ILE A 388 14.07 26.04 15.11
CA ILE A 388 14.69 24.90 15.83
C ILE A 388 15.20 25.33 17.22
N HIS A 389 15.77 26.55 17.33
CA HIS A 389 16.24 27.08 18.62
C HIS A 389 15.10 27.17 19.65
N ASN A 390 13.93 27.60 19.22
CA ASN A 390 12.79 27.79 20.13
C ASN A 390 12.21 26.45 20.61
N TRP A 391 12.34 25.39 19.81
CA TRP A 391 11.88 24.05 20.17
C TRP A 391 12.86 23.32 21.10
N LEU A 392 14.18 23.47 20.92
CA LEU A 392 15.25 22.89 21.75
C LEU A 392 15.34 23.57 23.13
#